data_2aebf720842477eb867bdc2ea3d7e1f7
#
_entry.id   2aebf720842477eb867bdc2ea3d7e1f7
#
_cell.length_a   1.000
_cell.length_b   1.000
_cell.length_c   1.000
_cell.angle_alpha   90.00
_cell.angle_beta   90.00
_cell.angle_gamma   90.00
#
_symmetry.space_group_name_H-M   'P 1'
#
loop_
_entity.id
_entity.type
_entity.pdbx_description
1 polymer ?
#
loop_
_entity_poly.entity_id
_entity_poly.type
_entity_poly.pdbx_seq_one_letter_code
_entity_poly.pdbx_strand_id
1 'polypeptide(L)'
;MSKQKINRFVGSIGAFIGFLVFIAYIPQIIANLQGTKGQPFQPLFAAVSCLIWVIYGWTKEPKKDWILIFPNAAGVILGGLTFLTSL
;
A
#
# COMPACT_ATOMS: atom_id res chain seq x y z
N MET A 1 14.06 14.24 -22.49
CA MET A 1 13.90 14.00 -21.04
C MET A 1 14.84 12.87 -20.63
N SER A 2 15.54 13.04 -19.52
CA SER A 2 16.48 12.03 -19.05
C SER A 2 15.74 10.82 -18.48
N LYS A 3 16.42 9.67 -18.44
CA LYS A 3 15.87 8.46 -17.85
C LYS A 3 15.51 8.66 -16.37
N GLN A 4 16.31 9.46 -15.65
CA GLN A 4 16.04 9.76 -14.24
C GLN A 4 14.73 10.53 -14.08
N LYS A 5 14.47 11.52 -14.94
CA LYS A 5 13.23 12.28 -14.90
C LYS A 5 12.02 11.43 -15.24
N ILE A 6 12.16 10.58 -16.25
CA ILE A 6 11.10 9.64 -16.64
C ILE A 6 10.81 8.68 -15.50
N ASN A 7 11.86 8.12 -14.89
CA ASN A 7 11.72 7.18 -13.77
C ASN A 7 10.99 7.84 -12.59
N ARG A 8 11.37 9.06 -12.25
CA ARG A 8 10.75 9.80 -11.14
C ARG A 8 9.29 10.12 -11.43
N PHE A 9 9.00 10.52 -12.66
CA PHE A 9 7.64 10.84 -13.09
C PHE A 9 6.75 9.60 -13.03
N VAL A 10 7.21 8.50 -13.62
CA VAL A 10 6.47 7.23 -13.63
C VAL A 10 6.28 6.71 -12.20
N GLY A 11 7.33 6.77 -11.39
CA GLY A 11 7.27 6.33 -10.00
C GLY A 11 6.28 7.15 -9.19
N SER A 12 6.22 8.46 -9.42
CA SER A 12 5.28 9.34 -8.70
C SER A 12 3.83 9.04 -9.08
N ILE A 13 3.57 8.78 -10.36
CA ILE A 13 2.23 8.39 -10.81
C ILE A 13 1.86 7.05 -10.19
N GLY A 14 2.77 6.08 -10.22
CA GLY A 14 2.53 4.77 -9.62
C GLY A 14 2.26 4.85 -8.14
N ALA A 15 3.01 5.70 -7.42
CA ALA A 15 2.80 5.89 -5.98
C ALA A 15 1.43 6.49 -5.69
N PHE A 16 1.00 7.47 -6.47
CA PHE A 16 -0.31 8.09 -6.30
C PHE A 16 -1.44 7.10 -6.55
N ILE A 17 -1.36 6.37 -7.65
CA ILE A 17 -2.39 5.38 -8.01
C ILE A 17 -2.37 4.24 -7.00
N GLY A 18 -1.20 3.79 -6.56
CA GLY A 18 -1.08 2.78 -5.52
C GLY A 18 -1.71 3.21 -4.22
N PHE A 19 -1.53 4.48 -3.84
CA PHE A 19 -2.20 5.03 -2.67
C PHE A 19 -3.72 4.95 -2.81
N LEU A 20 -4.25 5.30 -4.00
CA LEU A 20 -5.69 5.22 -4.25
C LEU A 20 -6.22 3.79 -4.18
N VAL A 21 -5.43 2.82 -4.62
CA VAL A 21 -5.81 1.40 -4.53
C VAL A 21 -6.04 1.03 -3.07
N PHE A 22 -5.18 1.47 -2.16
CA PHE A 22 -5.35 1.17 -0.74
C PHE A 22 -6.45 1.98 -0.07
N ILE A 23 -6.66 3.23 -0.51
CA ILE A 23 -7.81 4.02 -0.06
C ILE A 23 -9.13 3.29 -0.40
N ALA A 24 -9.15 2.55 -1.53
CA ALA A 24 -10.33 1.78 -1.93
C ALA A 24 -10.65 0.62 -0.96
N TYR A 25 -9.77 0.27 -0.04
CA TYR A 25 -10.11 -0.66 1.05
C TYR A 25 -11.09 -0.08 2.06
N ILE A 26 -11.20 1.25 2.14
CA ILE A 26 -12.07 1.88 3.16
C ILE A 26 -13.52 1.41 3.07
N PRO A 27 -14.16 1.37 1.87
CA PRO A 27 -15.51 0.80 1.77
C PRO A 27 -15.60 -0.64 2.26
N GLN A 28 -14.58 -1.46 2.01
CA GLN A 28 -14.57 -2.84 2.47
C GLN A 28 -14.43 -2.92 3.99
N ILE A 29 -13.63 -2.04 4.60
CA ILE A 29 -13.50 -1.97 6.05
C ILE A 29 -14.85 -1.64 6.67
N ILE A 30 -15.55 -0.66 6.11
CA ILE A 30 -16.87 -0.27 6.58
C ILE A 30 -17.85 -1.45 6.47
N ALA A 31 -17.86 -2.15 5.33
CA ALA A 31 -18.72 -3.30 5.13
C ALA A 31 -18.39 -4.42 6.12
N ASN A 32 -17.11 -4.66 6.39
CA ASN A 32 -16.67 -5.66 7.36
C ASN A 32 -17.19 -5.33 8.75
N LEU A 33 -17.13 -4.07 9.15
CA LEU A 33 -17.63 -3.62 10.45
C LEU A 33 -19.14 -3.74 10.56
N GLN A 34 -19.86 -3.70 9.45
CA GLN A 34 -21.31 -3.86 9.40
C GLN A 34 -21.75 -5.32 9.28
N GLY A 35 -20.81 -6.26 9.30
CA GLY A 35 -21.09 -7.68 9.23
C GLY A 35 -21.03 -8.30 7.85
N THR A 36 -20.89 -7.49 6.79
CA THR A 36 -20.73 -7.98 5.42
C THR A 36 -19.23 -8.16 5.15
N LYS A 37 -18.69 -9.24 5.67
CA LYS A 37 -17.24 -9.45 5.66
C LYS A 37 -16.75 -10.02 4.34
N GLY A 38 -15.64 -9.47 3.86
CA GLY A 38 -14.91 -10.01 2.71
C GLY A 38 -13.97 -11.12 3.14
N GLN A 39 -13.28 -11.71 2.17
CA GLN A 39 -12.27 -12.74 2.47
C GLN A 39 -11.01 -12.07 3.04
N PRO A 40 -10.33 -12.71 4.03
CA PRO A 40 -9.21 -12.07 4.72
C PRO A 40 -7.85 -12.23 4.02
N PHE A 41 -7.71 -13.18 3.09
CA PHE A 41 -6.39 -13.57 2.60
C PHE A 41 -5.73 -12.49 1.76
N GLN A 42 -6.47 -11.85 0.84
CA GLN A 42 -5.89 -10.85 -0.03
C GLN A 42 -5.38 -9.63 0.76
N PRO A 43 -6.17 -9.05 1.69
CA PRO A 43 -5.64 -7.92 2.46
C PRO A 43 -4.51 -8.33 3.40
N LEU A 44 -4.48 -9.57 3.91
CA LEU A 44 -3.37 -10.05 4.71
C LEU A 44 -2.07 -10.06 3.89
N PHE A 45 -2.10 -10.69 2.71
CA PHE A 45 -0.91 -10.77 1.86
C PHE A 45 -0.50 -9.38 1.37
N ALA A 46 -1.47 -8.51 1.09
CA ALA A 46 -1.17 -7.13 0.71
C ALA A 46 -0.45 -6.39 1.83
N ALA A 47 -0.92 -6.52 3.07
CA ALA A 47 -0.29 -5.86 4.21
C ALA A 47 1.13 -6.38 4.44
N VAL A 48 1.33 -7.69 4.38
CA VAL A 48 2.66 -8.31 4.56
C VAL A 48 3.61 -7.86 3.44
N SER A 49 3.16 -7.92 2.20
CA SER A 49 3.97 -7.48 1.05
C SER A 49 4.34 -6.01 1.19
N CYS A 50 3.38 -5.17 1.55
CA CYS A 50 3.62 -3.74 1.72
C CYS A 50 4.62 -3.47 2.84
N LEU A 51 4.54 -4.21 3.94
CA LEU A 51 5.48 -4.07 5.04
C LEU A 51 6.91 -4.39 4.58
N ILE A 52 7.07 -5.47 3.82
CA ILE A 52 8.38 -5.84 3.28
C ILE A 52 8.92 -4.73 2.37
N TRP A 53 8.07 -4.17 1.50
CA TRP A 53 8.49 -3.09 0.61
C TRP A 53 8.80 -1.80 1.34
N VAL A 54 8.09 -1.50 2.45
CA VAL A 54 8.42 -0.35 3.30
C VAL A 54 9.82 -0.52 3.88
N ILE A 55 10.13 -1.71 4.39
CA ILE A 55 11.46 -2.00 4.94
C ILE A 55 12.51 -1.86 3.85
N TYR A 56 12.25 -2.41 2.67
CA TYR A 56 13.16 -2.31 1.53
C TYR A 56 13.44 -0.85 1.17
N GLY A 57 12.39 -0.03 1.06
CA GLY A 57 12.55 1.38 0.72
C GLY A 57 13.21 2.21 1.82
N TRP A 58 12.92 1.86 3.08
CA TRP A 58 13.49 2.57 4.24
C TRP A 58 14.99 2.31 4.37
N THR A 59 15.43 1.09 4.09
CA THR A 59 16.83 0.69 4.23
C THR A 59 17.66 0.94 2.98
N LYS A 60 17.05 1.49 1.94
CA LYS A 60 17.76 1.77 0.68
C LYS A 60 18.76 2.89 0.87
N GLU A 61 19.97 2.70 0.33
CA GLU A 61 21.04 3.68 0.37
C GLU A 61 21.37 4.18 -1.04
N PRO A 62 21.86 5.42 -1.16
CA PRO A 62 22.16 6.40 -0.10
C PRO A 62 20.93 7.12 0.45
N LYS A 63 19.79 7.02 -0.20
CA LYS A 63 18.56 7.71 0.22
C LYS A 63 17.42 6.72 0.32
N LYS A 64 16.53 6.95 1.30
CA LYS A 64 15.28 6.21 1.41
C LYS A 64 14.43 6.43 0.15
N ASP A 65 13.71 5.41 -0.25
CA ASP A 65 12.84 5.45 -1.42
C ASP A 65 11.42 5.84 -1.01
N TRP A 66 11.17 7.15 -0.88
CA TRP A 66 9.87 7.65 -0.43
C TRP A 66 8.74 7.38 -1.42
N ILE A 67 9.06 7.29 -2.72
CA ILE A 67 8.08 6.94 -3.75
C ILE A 67 7.53 5.54 -3.50
N LEU A 68 8.36 4.63 -3.03
CA LEU A 68 7.97 3.28 -2.70
C LEU A 68 7.35 3.19 -1.30
N ILE A 69 7.92 3.90 -0.32
CA ILE A 69 7.48 3.84 1.07
C ILE A 69 6.05 4.36 1.23
N PHE A 70 5.73 5.49 0.60
CA PHE A 70 4.46 6.18 0.86
C PHE A 70 3.23 5.31 0.54
N PRO A 71 3.06 4.76 -0.69
CA PRO A 71 1.87 3.94 -0.97
C PRO A 71 1.89 2.62 -0.19
N ASN A 72 3.06 2.04 0.04
CA ASN A 72 3.14 0.78 0.75
C ASN A 72 2.85 0.94 2.24
N ALA A 73 3.24 2.07 2.85
CA ALA A 73 2.85 2.36 4.23
C ALA A 73 1.32 2.45 4.37
N ALA A 74 0.66 3.10 3.41
CA ALA A 74 -0.80 3.12 3.38
C ALA A 74 -1.37 1.70 3.26
N GLY A 75 -0.72 0.85 2.44
CA GLY A 75 -1.11 -0.55 2.27
C GLY A 75 -0.98 -1.37 3.53
N VAL A 76 0.06 -1.13 4.34
CA VAL A 76 0.21 -1.82 5.63
C VAL A 76 -0.97 -1.49 6.54
N ILE A 77 -1.30 -0.22 6.66
CA ILE A 77 -2.36 0.24 7.56
C ILE A 77 -3.72 -0.23 7.06
N LEU A 78 -4.06 0.09 5.83
CA LEU A 78 -5.40 -0.17 5.31
C LEU A 78 -5.61 -1.65 5.00
N GLY A 79 -4.60 -2.33 4.48
CA GLY A 79 -4.65 -3.78 4.27
C GLY A 79 -4.76 -4.52 5.58
N GLY A 80 -4.00 -4.09 6.60
CA GLY A 80 -4.06 -4.67 7.94
C GLY A 80 -5.43 -4.51 8.58
N LEU A 81 -6.01 -3.30 8.49
CA LEU A 81 -7.36 -3.04 9.01
C LEU A 81 -8.42 -3.85 8.27
N THR A 82 -8.28 -3.98 6.95
CA THR A 82 -9.20 -4.77 6.15
C THR A 82 -9.13 -6.24 6.56
N PHE A 83 -7.92 -6.75 6.77
CA PHE A 83 -7.74 -8.13 7.25
C PHE A 83 -8.38 -8.33 8.62
N LEU A 84 -8.06 -7.46 9.59
CA LEU A 84 -8.56 -7.61 10.96
C LEU A 84 -10.08 -7.51 11.03
N THR A 85 -10.67 -6.59 10.27
CA THR A 85 -12.13 -6.41 10.28
C THR A 85 -12.86 -7.51 9.53
N SER A 86 -12.15 -8.29 8.68
CA SER A 86 -12.76 -9.41 7.97
C SER A 86 -12.80 -10.70 8.78
N LEU A 87 -12.17 -10.72 9.94
CA LEU A 87 -12.22 -11.87 10.86
C LEU A 87 -13.55 -11.85 11.67
#